data_293c73bb22d0498c95eb5a28111e0f34
#
_entry.id   293c73bb22d0498c95eb5a28111e0f34
#
_cell.length_a   1.000
_cell.length_b   1.000
_cell.length_c   1.000
_cell.angle_alpha   90.00
_cell.angle_beta   90.00
_cell.angle_gamma   90.00
#
_symmetry.space_group_name_H-M   'P 1'
#
loop_
_entity.id
_entity.type
_entity.pdbx_description
1 polymer ?
#
loop_
_entity_poly.entity_id
_entity_poly.type
_entity_poly.pdbx_seq_one_letter_code
_entity_poly.pdbx_strand_id
1 'polypeptide(L)'
;TNGKTSTARMVEAVLRAYGLRTGRYTSPHLQRVTERISIDGAPVADETFVRVWGEILPIVQTVDAELEAAGEVPLTYFEALTTLGFAVFADEPVEVIVLEVGLGGVTDATNVADAVVSVVTPISLDHTDLLGETEAEIAEEKAGIIKPGGALVSAAQERDAAQVLLEAARAADVPFRFEGVEFGVLERSLAVGGQQVSVRGLAAEYRDLFLPLLGERQAQNLAVAVADLE
;
A
#
# COMPACT_ATOMS: atom_id res chain seq x y z
N THR A 1 11.19 -2.59 -6.88
CA THR A 1 10.02 -2.52 -5.99
C THR A 1 10.43 -2.79 -4.55
N ASN A 2 10.19 -1.85 -3.65
CA ASN A 2 10.73 -1.86 -2.30
C ASN A 2 9.78 -2.47 -1.25
N GLY A 3 9.03 -3.52 -1.63
CA GLY A 3 8.23 -4.31 -0.67
C GLY A 3 6.75 -3.93 -0.53
N LYS A 4 6.21 -2.93 -1.24
CA LYS A 4 4.80 -2.50 -1.15
C LYS A 4 3.82 -3.68 -1.21
N THR A 5 3.84 -4.45 -2.30
CA THR A 5 2.93 -5.59 -2.50
C THR A 5 3.08 -6.67 -1.43
N SER A 6 4.32 -6.95 -0.98
CA SER A 6 4.56 -7.94 0.08
C SER A 6 3.97 -7.47 1.41
N THR A 7 4.19 -6.21 1.78
CA THR A 7 3.63 -5.61 3.00
C THR A 7 2.10 -5.60 2.95
N ALA A 8 1.51 -5.14 1.85
CA ALA A 8 0.06 -5.12 1.67
C ALA A 8 -0.57 -6.52 1.81
N ARG A 9 0.07 -7.56 1.26
CA ARG A 9 -0.40 -8.95 1.41
C ARG A 9 -0.26 -9.47 2.84
N MET A 10 0.78 -9.08 3.57
CA MET A 10 0.96 -9.47 4.97
C MET A 10 -0.09 -8.80 5.86
N VAL A 11 -0.33 -7.50 5.68
CA VAL A 11 -1.38 -6.75 6.38
C VAL A 11 -2.74 -7.39 6.13
N GLU A 12 -3.13 -7.60 4.86
CA GLU A 12 -4.40 -8.25 4.52
C GLU A 12 -4.53 -9.64 5.17
N ALA A 13 -3.47 -10.46 5.13
CA ALA A 13 -3.51 -11.81 5.70
C ALA A 13 -3.80 -11.80 7.21
N VAL A 14 -3.24 -10.84 7.94
CA VAL A 14 -3.49 -10.69 9.39
C VAL A 14 -4.89 -10.14 9.65
N LEU A 15 -5.34 -9.12 8.92
CA LEU A 15 -6.71 -8.58 9.03
C LEU A 15 -7.77 -9.67 8.82
N ARG A 16 -7.55 -10.54 7.83
CA ARG A 16 -8.41 -11.71 7.59
C ARG A 16 -8.37 -12.72 8.75
N ALA A 17 -7.21 -12.91 9.36
CA ALA A 17 -7.09 -13.79 10.53
C ALA A 17 -7.86 -13.25 11.74
N TYR A 18 -8.07 -11.93 11.83
CA TYR A 18 -8.98 -11.30 12.79
C TYR A 18 -10.45 -11.43 12.41
N GLY A 19 -10.77 -12.02 11.26
CA GLY A 19 -12.14 -12.24 10.79
C GLY A 19 -12.75 -11.06 10.06
N LEU A 20 -11.95 -10.06 9.67
CA LEU A 20 -12.41 -8.91 8.90
C LEU A 20 -12.55 -9.28 7.43
N ARG A 21 -13.59 -8.77 6.79
CA ARG A 21 -13.76 -8.86 5.34
C ARG A 21 -12.88 -7.79 4.67
N THR A 22 -11.91 -8.24 3.87
CA THR A 22 -10.88 -7.36 3.33
C THR A 22 -10.99 -7.13 1.84
N GLY A 23 -10.72 -5.89 1.40
CA GLY A 23 -10.38 -5.54 0.04
C GLY A 23 -8.90 -5.23 -0.07
N ARG A 24 -8.24 -5.69 -1.14
CA ARG A 24 -6.86 -5.30 -1.43
C ARG A 24 -6.70 -4.89 -2.89
N TYR A 25 -6.11 -3.71 -3.10
CA TYR A 25 -5.72 -3.20 -4.41
C TYR A 25 -4.20 -3.22 -4.53
N THR A 26 -3.66 -3.85 -5.59
CA THR A 26 -2.20 -3.98 -5.82
C THR A 26 -1.85 -3.78 -7.29
N SER A 27 -0.59 -3.41 -7.56
CA SER A 27 -0.07 -3.26 -8.92
C SER A 27 1.43 -3.58 -9.02
N PRO A 28 1.90 -4.07 -10.18
CA PRO A 28 1.13 -4.59 -11.31
C PRO A 28 0.57 -6.00 -11.04
N HIS A 29 -0.22 -6.54 -11.96
CA HIS A 29 -0.57 -7.97 -11.99
C HIS A 29 0.52 -8.80 -12.68
N LEU A 30 0.54 -10.11 -12.40
CA LEU A 30 1.50 -11.05 -13.01
C LEU A 30 0.92 -11.78 -14.23
N GLN A 31 -0.32 -12.22 -14.15
CA GLN A 31 -0.98 -13.01 -15.19
C GLN A 31 -2.33 -12.40 -15.61
N ARG A 32 -3.15 -11.99 -14.66
CA ARG A 32 -4.52 -11.54 -14.90
C ARG A 32 -4.79 -10.21 -14.22
N VAL A 33 -5.52 -9.34 -14.91
CA VAL A 33 -5.88 -8.00 -14.40
C VAL A 33 -6.68 -8.08 -13.08
N THR A 34 -7.48 -9.11 -12.90
CA THR A 34 -8.28 -9.36 -11.69
C THR A 34 -7.43 -9.54 -10.42
N GLU A 35 -6.14 -9.89 -10.55
CA GLU A 35 -5.20 -9.97 -9.41
C GLU A 35 -5.02 -8.63 -8.69
N ARG A 36 -5.28 -7.51 -9.38
CA ARG A 36 -5.14 -6.16 -8.81
C ARG A 36 -6.19 -5.84 -7.77
N ILE A 37 -7.36 -6.48 -7.86
CA ILE A 37 -8.50 -6.28 -6.97
C ILE A 37 -8.79 -7.62 -6.29
N SER A 38 -8.55 -7.71 -5.00
CA SER A 38 -8.79 -8.94 -4.23
C SER A 38 -9.83 -8.70 -3.14
N ILE A 39 -10.70 -9.68 -2.94
CA ILE A 39 -11.64 -9.77 -1.82
C ILE A 39 -11.26 -10.99 -1.00
N ASP A 40 -11.06 -10.81 0.29
CA ASP A 40 -10.66 -11.87 1.23
C ASP A 40 -9.45 -12.69 0.76
N GLY A 41 -8.46 -12.00 0.15
CA GLY A 41 -7.20 -12.59 -0.31
C GLY A 41 -7.27 -13.33 -1.64
N ALA A 42 -8.44 -13.42 -2.28
CA ALA A 42 -8.62 -14.00 -3.61
C ALA A 42 -8.87 -12.91 -4.66
N PRO A 43 -8.34 -13.03 -5.88
CA PRO A 43 -8.71 -12.15 -6.97
C PRO A 43 -10.23 -12.09 -7.15
N VAL A 44 -10.76 -10.91 -7.44
CA VAL A 44 -12.19 -10.75 -7.73
C VAL A 44 -12.61 -11.66 -8.89
N ALA A 45 -13.82 -12.22 -8.80
CA ALA A 45 -14.36 -13.05 -9.86
C ALA A 45 -14.51 -12.27 -11.17
N ASP A 46 -14.28 -12.94 -12.29
CA ASP A 46 -14.35 -12.31 -13.61
C ASP A 46 -15.74 -11.71 -13.88
N GLU A 47 -16.79 -12.40 -13.43
CA GLU A 47 -18.18 -11.95 -13.57
C GLU A 47 -18.42 -10.63 -12.82
N THR A 48 -17.93 -10.51 -11.58
CA THR A 48 -18.00 -9.26 -10.78
C THR A 48 -17.19 -8.16 -11.46
N PHE A 49 -15.96 -8.48 -11.88
CA PHE A 49 -15.10 -7.50 -12.56
C PHE A 49 -15.76 -6.92 -13.81
N VAL A 50 -16.32 -7.77 -14.69
CA VAL A 50 -16.97 -7.34 -15.94
C VAL A 50 -18.27 -6.60 -15.66
N ARG A 51 -19.07 -7.07 -14.72
CA ARG A 51 -20.34 -6.43 -14.35
C ARG A 51 -20.10 -5.02 -13.81
N VAL A 52 -19.26 -4.89 -12.80
CA VAL A 52 -18.98 -3.58 -12.17
C VAL A 52 -18.31 -2.63 -13.15
N TRP A 53 -17.40 -3.14 -14.01
CA TRP A 53 -16.85 -2.33 -15.10
C TRP A 53 -17.96 -1.80 -16.02
N GLY A 54 -18.92 -2.64 -16.42
CA GLY A 54 -20.07 -2.23 -17.24
C GLY A 54 -20.94 -1.16 -16.59
N GLU A 55 -21.07 -1.18 -15.26
CA GLU A 55 -21.82 -0.20 -14.50
C GLU A 55 -21.11 1.18 -14.43
N ILE A 56 -19.78 1.21 -14.28
CA ILE A 56 -19.02 2.47 -14.20
C ILE A 56 -18.60 3.01 -15.58
N LEU A 57 -18.58 2.19 -16.62
CA LEU A 57 -18.11 2.57 -17.96
C LEU A 57 -18.78 3.84 -18.51
N PRO A 58 -20.11 4.05 -18.40
CA PRO A 58 -20.73 5.30 -18.84
C PRO A 58 -20.21 6.54 -18.12
N ILE A 59 -19.84 6.41 -16.83
CA ILE A 59 -19.29 7.51 -16.04
C ILE A 59 -17.85 7.80 -16.52
N VAL A 60 -17.03 6.76 -16.70
CA VAL A 60 -15.68 6.87 -17.25
C VAL A 60 -15.68 7.58 -18.60
N GLN A 61 -16.59 7.16 -19.50
CA GLN A 61 -16.74 7.79 -20.82
C GLN A 61 -17.17 9.25 -20.76
N THR A 62 -18.00 9.61 -19.77
CA THR A 62 -18.42 11.00 -19.57
C THR A 62 -17.22 11.85 -19.11
N VAL A 63 -16.42 11.35 -18.15
CA VAL A 63 -15.22 12.03 -17.67
C VAL A 63 -14.20 12.18 -18.79
N ASP A 64 -13.96 11.14 -19.59
CA ASP A 64 -13.06 11.20 -20.74
C ASP A 64 -13.50 12.27 -21.75
N ALA A 65 -14.79 12.35 -22.05
CA ALA A 65 -15.32 13.36 -22.97
C ALA A 65 -15.19 14.80 -22.40
N GLU A 66 -15.33 14.99 -21.09
CA GLU A 66 -15.12 16.27 -20.43
C GLU A 66 -13.64 16.69 -20.45
N LEU A 67 -12.72 15.77 -20.18
CA LEU A 67 -11.27 16.00 -20.25
C LEU A 67 -10.84 16.37 -21.67
N GLU A 68 -11.30 15.63 -22.68
CA GLU A 68 -11.02 15.92 -24.09
C GLU A 68 -11.57 17.30 -24.50
N ALA A 69 -12.76 17.66 -24.04
CA ALA A 69 -13.35 18.97 -24.32
C ALA A 69 -12.56 20.12 -23.65
N ALA A 70 -11.88 19.84 -22.52
CA ALA A 70 -10.98 20.77 -21.86
C ALA A 70 -9.57 20.81 -22.49
N GLY A 71 -9.27 19.94 -23.44
CA GLY A 71 -7.94 19.80 -24.06
C GLY A 71 -6.95 19.01 -23.21
N GLU A 72 -7.46 18.24 -22.26
CA GLU A 72 -6.70 17.36 -21.39
C GLU A 72 -6.69 15.93 -21.95
N VAL A 73 -5.84 15.06 -21.38
CA VAL A 73 -5.78 13.64 -21.75
C VAL A 73 -6.88 12.85 -21.04
N PRO A 74 -7.48 11.85 -21.70
CA PRO A 74 -8.42 10.93 -21.05
C PRO A 74 -7.80 10.20 -19.85
N LEU A 75 -8.64 9.59 -19.03
CA LEU A 75 -8.21 8.78 -17.88
C LEU A 75 -7.20 7.71 -18.30
N THR A 76 -6.14 7.62 -17.54
CA THR A 76 -5.14 6.58 -17.74
C THR A 76 -5.70 5.21 -17.38
N TYR A 77 -5.08 4.16 -17.91
CA TYR A 77 -5.41 2.78 -17.54
C TYR A 77 -5.38 2.54 -16.01
N PHE A 78 -4.42 3.17 -15.31
CA PHE A 78 -4.29 3.02 -13.85
C PHE A 78 -5.45 3.71 -13.13
N GLU A 79 -5.81 4.93 -13.51
CA GLU A 79 -6.95 5.66 -12.94
C GLU A 79 -8.26 4.93 -13.15
N ALA A 80 -8.52 4.42 -14.37
CA ALA A 80 -9.70 3.64 -14.67
C ALA A 80 -9.78 2.35 -13.84
N LEU A 81 -8.66 1.62 -13.67
CA LEU A 81 -8.63 0.41 -12.84
C LEU A 81 -8.73 0.72 -11.34
N THR A 82 -8.18 1.83 -10.87
CA THR A 82 -8.31 2.26 -9.47
C THR A 82 -9.77 2.60 -9.18
N THR A 83 -10.45 3.32 -10.08
CA THR A 83 -11.88 3.60 -10.00
C THR A 83 -12.71 2.31 -9.94
N LEU A 84 -12.39 1.33 -10.80
CA LEU A 84 -13.03 0.01 -10.75
C LEU A 84 -12.76 -0.70 -9.42
N GLY A 85 -11.54 -0.61 -8.87
CA GLY A 85 -11.21 -1.18 -7.56
C GLY A 85 -12.11 -0.64 -6.46
N PHE A 86 -12.27 0.67 -6.37
CA PHE A 86 -13.18 1.29 -5.39
C PHE A 86 -14.64 0.89 -5.63
N ALA A 87 -15.09 0.82 -6.88
CA ALA A 87 -16.45 0.40 -7.22
C ALA A 87 -16.70 -1.06 -6.80
N VAL A 88 -15.75 -1.97 -7.02
CA VAL A 88 -15.82 -3.37 -6.57
C VAL A 88 -15.88 -3.45 -5.04
N PHE A 89 -15.07 -2.68 -4.31
CA PHE A 89 -15.10 -2.70 -2.84
C PHE A 89 -16.39 -2.13 -2.26
N ALA A 90 -17.06 -1.24 -2.97
CA ALA A 90 -18.39 -0.75 -2.60
C ALA A 90 -19.50 -1.77 -2.92
N ASP A 91 -19.41 -2.49 -4.03
CA ASP A 91 -20.35 -3.53 -4.47
C ASP A 91 -20.23 -4.80 -3.59
N GLU A 92 -19.01 -5.19 -3.28
CA GLU A 92 -18.66 -6.29 -2.37
C GLU A 92 -18.27 -5.69 -1.01
N PRO A 93 -19.21 -5.42 -0.10
CA PRO A 93 -18.95 -4.60 1.07
C PRO A 93 -17.83 -5.18 1.94
N VAL A 94 -16.67 -4.55 1.88
CA VAL A 94 -15.50 -4.88 2.70
C VAL A 94 -15.43 -3.98 3.93
N GLU A 95 -14.84 -4.48 5.01
CA GLU A 95 -14.70 -3.74 6.27
C GLU A 95 -13.41 -2.93 6.30
N VAL A 96 -12.37 -3.43 5.63
CA VAL A 96 -11.04 -2.80 5.54
C VAL A 96 -10.50 -2.92 4.14
N ILE A 97 -9.89 -1.84 3.65
CA ILE A 97 -9.22 -1.80 2.36
C ILE A 97 -7.73 -1.59 2.56
N VAL A 98 -6.91 -2.43 1.93
CA VAL A 98 -5.46 -2.28 1.84
C VAL A 98 -5.12 -1.80 0.44
N LEU A 99 -4.67 -0.54 0.32
CA LEU A 99 -4.38 0.10 -0.96
C LEU A 99 -2.86 0.18 -1.20
N GLU A 100 -2.37 -0.44 -2.26
CA GLU A 100 -1.01 -0.23 -2.73
C GLU A 100 -0.97 0.95 -3.71
N VAL A 101 -0.18 1.97 -3.38
CA VAL A 101 0.12 3.11 -4.27
C VAL A 101 0.83 2.61 -5.53
N GLY A 102 0.38 3.05 -6.69
CA GLY A 102 1.02 2.71 -7.96
C GLY A 102 2.39 3.38 -8.09
N LEU A 103 2.41 4.70 -8.12
CA LEU A 103 3.62 5.50 -8.30
C LEU A 103 3.53 6.82 -7.53
N GLY A 104 4.62 7.24 -6.90
CA GLY A 104 4.69 8.49 -6.16
C GLY A 104 3.85 8.45 -4.88
N GLY A 105 2.89 9.32 -4.77
CA GLY A 105 1.97 9.44 -3.65
C GLY A 105 0.99 10.59 -3.84
N VAL A 106 1.47 11.83 -3.98
CA VAL A 106 0.64 13.05 -4.08
C VAL A 106 -0.43 12.93 -5.15
N THR A 107 -0.05 12.54 -6.36
CA THR A 107 -0.92 12.49 -7.55
C THR A 107 -1.39 11.08 -7.89
N ASP A 108 -1.08 10.08 -7.06
CA ASP A 108 -1.50 8.71 -7.33
C ASP A 108 -3.03 8.58 -7.22
N ALA A 109 -3.64 7.83 -8.14
CA ALA A 109 -5.10 7.66 -8.17
C ALA A 109 -5.66 7.01 -6.88
N THR A 110 -4.86 6.25 -6.15
CA THR A 110 -5.26 5.69 -4.85
C THR A 110 -5.32 6.72 -3.73
N ASN A 111 -4.69 7.90 -3.92
CA ASN A 111 -4.57 8.95 -2.90
C ASN A 111 -5.86 9.75 -2.64
N VAL A 112 -6.96 9.41 -3.33
CA VAL A 112 -8.30 9.92 -3.01
C VAL A 112 -8.86 9.33 -1.70
N ALA A 113 -8.28 8.23 -1.21
CA ALA A 113 -8.69 7.60 0.03
C ALA A 113 -8.14 8.35 1.26
N ASP A 114 -8.99 8.46 2.30
CA ASP A 114 -8.58 8.94 3.62
C ASP A 114 -8.07 7.75 4.45
N ALA A 115 -6.78 7.45 4.32
CA ALA A 115 -6.18 6.32 5.00
C ALA A 115 -6.06 6.54 6.51
N VAL A 116 -6.43 5.53 7.30
CA VAL A 116 -6.25 5.51 8.76
C VAL A 116 -4.78 5.32 9.12
N VAL A 117 -4.07 4.48 8.36
CA VAL A 117 -2.62 4.30 8.47
C VAL A 117 -1.99 4.44 7.10
N SER A 118 -0.96 5.26 7.02
CA SER A 118 -0.11 5.42 5.84
C SER A 118 1.21 4.67 6.05
N VAL A 119 1.48 3.69 5.21
CA VAL A 119 2.69 2.86 5.31
C VAL A 119 3.69 3.27 4.24
N VAL A 120 4.91 3.59 4.64
CA VAL A 120 6.01 3.89 3.72
C VAL A 120 7.08 2.81 3.83
N THR A 121 7.21 1.99 2.78
CA THR A 121 8.27 0.99 2.63
C THR A 121 9.60 1.68 2.30
N PRO A 122 10.76 0.98 2.31
CA PRO A 122 12.04 1.63 2.07
C PRO A 122 12.07 2.44 0.79
N ILE A 123 12.50 3.69 0.88
CA ILE A 123 12.71 4.59 -0.25
C ILE A 123 14.11 4.33 -0.82
N SER A 124 14.22 4.36 -2.12
CA SER A 124 15.48 4.33 -2.86
C SER A 124 15.30 5.08 -4.18
N LEU A 125 16.39 5.40 -4.86
CA LEU A 125 16.34 5.99 -6.19
C LEU A 125 15.64 5.03 -7.15
N ASP A 126 14.42 5.35 -7.52
CA ASP A 126 13.59 4.60 -8.45
C ASP A 126 12.64 5.58 -9.15
N HIS A 127 12.39 5.40 -10.45
CA HIS A 127 11.58 6.31 -11.26
C HIS A 127 12.03 7.78 -11.17
N THR A 128 13.35 8.00 -11.19
CA THR A 128 13.95 9.32 -10.98
C THR A 128 13.50 10.36 -12.00
N ASP A 129 13.15 9.94 -13.21
CA ASP A 129 12.61 10.82 -14.27
C ASP A 129 11.24 11.42 -13.91
N LEU A 130 10.52 10.85 -12.93
CA LEU A 130 9.16 11.24 -12.56
C LEU A 130 9.03 11.72 -11.11
N LEU A 131 9.81 11.13 -10.18
CA LEU A 131 9.63 11.37 -8.75
C LEU A 131 10.71 12.25 -8.13
N GLY A 132 11.80 12.54 -8.86
CA GLY A 132 12.92 13.33 -8.37
C GLY A 132 14.26 12.60 -8.41
N GLU A 133 15.34 13.35 -8.39
CA GLU A 133 16.72 12.87 -8.53
C GLU A 133 17.33 12.45 -7.18
N THR A 134 16.68 12.77 -6.06
CA THR A 134 17.14 12.48 -4.69
C THR A 134 16.10 11.68 -3.90
N GLU A 135 16.57 10.96 -2.88
CA GLU A 135 15.65 10.24 -1.98
C GLU A 135 14.74 11.18 -1.18
N ALA A 136 15.18 12.42 -0.93
CA ALA A 136 14.37 13.44 -0.29
C ALA A 136 13.18 13.85 -1.17
N GLU A 137 13.41 14.15 -2.46
CA GLU A 137 12.34 14.49 -3.41
C GLU A 137 11.36 13.32 -3.58
N ILE A 138 11.87 12.10 -3.69
CA ILE A 138 11.02 10.89 -3.75
C ILE A 138 10.22 10.71 -2.45
N ALA A 139 10.81 11.09 -1.29
CA ALA A 139 10.11 11.04 -0.01
C ALA A 139 9.00 12.10 0.08
N GLU A 140 9.19 13.29 -0.48
CA GLU A 140 8.16 14.34 -0.56
C GLU A 140 6.93 13.84 -1.34
N GLU A 141 7.15 13.22 -2.50
CA GLU A 141 6.07 12.60 -3.28
C GLU A 141 5.34 11.52 -2.47
N LYS A 142 6.08 10.65 -1.78
CA LYS A 142 5.47 9.57 -0.99
C LYS A 142 4.76 10.07 0.26
N ALA A 143 5.24 11.15 0.86
CA ALA A 143 4.62 11.77 2.03
C ALA A 143 3.20 12.30 1.75
N GLY A 144 2.85 12.53 0.48
CA GLY A 144 1.51 12.95 0.07
C GLY A 144 0.38 11.98 0.43
N ILE A 145 0.69 10.75 0.81
CA ILE A 145 -0.32 9.79 1.29
C ILE A 145 -0.66 9.96 2.79
N ILE A 146 0.12 10.74 3.53
CA ILE A 146 -0.12 10.98 4.96
C ILE A 146 -1.36 11.85 5.11
N LYS A 147 -2.40 11.33 5.78
CA LYS A 147 -3.69 12.01 5.93
C LYS A 147 -3.89 12.52 7.34
N PRO A 148 -4.44 13.74 7.52
CA PRO A 148 -4.81 14.24 8.84
C PRO A 148 -5.75 13.26 9.58
N GLY A 149 -5.49 13.04 10.84
CA GLY A 149 -6.26 12.10 11.67
C GLY A 149 -5.87 10.63 11.54
N GLY A 150 -4.92 10.31 10.65
CA GLY A 150 -4.34 8.98 10.51
C GLY A 150 -3.06 8.80 11.31
N ALA A 151 -2.23 7.84 10.90
CA ALA A 151 -0.90 7.58 11.45
C ALA A 151 0.09 7.28 10.31
N LEU A 152 1.39 7.49 10.57
CA LEU A 152 2.48 7.09 9.69
C LEU A 152 3.26 5.92 10.31
N VAL A 153 3.39 4.83 9.56
CA VAL A 153 4.34 3.74 9.83
C VAL A 153 5.37 3.70 8.71
N SER A 154 6.63 3.84 9.04
CA SER A 154 7.71 3.84 8.05
C SER A 154 8.72 2.73 8.32
N ALA A 155 9.10 2.01 7.27
CA ALA A 155 10.31 1.22 7.29
C ALA A 155 11.53 2.10 7.59
N ALA A 156 12.67 1.48 7.90
CA ALA A 156 13.94 2.18 8.02
C ALA A 156 14.26 2.92 6.70
N GLN A 157 14.67 4.18 6.83
CA GLN A 157 14.95 5.08 5.72
C GLN A 157 16.36 5.65 5.84
N GLU A 158 16.92 6.07 4.72
CA GLU A 158 18.08 6.96 4.74
C GLU A 158 17.69 8.31 5.39
N ARG A 159 18.70 9.00 5.93
CA ARG A 159 18.49 10.16 6.80
C ARG A 159 17.60 11.24 6.18
N ASP A 160 17.86 11.58 4.92
CA ASP A 160 17.19 12.72 4.27
C ASP A 160 15.71 12.36 3.98
N ALA A 161 15.43 11.14 3.53
CA ALA A 161 14.08 10.65 3.36
C ALA A 161 13.33 10.54 4.71
N ALA A 162 13.98 10.05 5.77
CA ALA A 162 13.38 9.99 7.11
C ALA A 162 12.99 11.38 7.64
N GLN A 163 13.85 12.38 7.40
CA GLN A 163 13.59 13.76 7.78
C GLN A 163 12.33 14.32 7.11
N VAL A 164 12.20 14.13 5.80
CA VAL A 164 11.03 14.57 5.02
C VAL A 164 9.74 13.93 5.56
N LEU A 165 9.74 12.60 5.75
CA LEU A 165 8.57 11.90 6.28
C LEU A 165 8.19 12.37 7.69
N LEU A 166 9.18 12.62 8.54
CA LEU A 166 8.97 13.13 9.89
C LEU A 166 8.36 14.54 9.88
N GLU A 167 8.86 15.41 9.02
CA GLU A 167 8.34 16.77 8.86
C GLU A 167 6.91 16.76 8.31
N ALA A 168 6.62 15.91 7.33
CA ALA A 168 5.27 15.74 6.80
C ALA A 168 4.29 15.20 7.85
N ALA A 169 4.68 14.20 8.65
CA ALA A 169 3.84 13.68 9.73
C ALA A 169 3.56 14.75 10.80
N ARG A 170 4.56 15.56 11.17
CA ARG A 170 4.39 16.69 12.09
C ARG A 170 3.47 17.78 11.51
N ALA A 171 3.62 18.10 10.24
CA ALA A 171 2.78 19.10 9.57
C ALA A 171 1.32 18.64 9.48
N ALA A 172 1.07 17.34 9.33
CA ALA A 172 -0.26 16.74 9.34
C ALA A 172 -0.81 16.49 10.78
N ASP A 173 0.00 16.72 11.81
CA ASP A 173 -0.32 16.45 13.23
C ASP A 173 -0.74 14.98 13.45
N VAL A 174 0.02 14.04 12.89
CA VAL A 174 -0.26 12.61 13.03
C VAL A 174 0.84 11.89 13.79
N PRO A 175 0.51 10.83 14.55
CA PRO A 175 1.49 9.95 15.16
C PRO A 175 2.32 9.25 14.08
N PHE A 176 3.58 9.00 14.39
CA PHE A 176 4.50 8.31 13.48
C PHE A 176 5.36 7.29 14.22
N ARG A 177 5.71 6.21 13.50
CA ARG A 177 6.56 5.11 14.00
C ARG A 177 7.56 4.71 12.93
N PHE A 178 8.82 4.55 13.31
CA PHE A 178 9.90 4.18 12.40
C PHE A 178 10.53 2.85 12.80
N GLU A 179 10.76 1.99 11.80
CA GLU A 179 11.56 0.77 11.99
C GLU A 179 12.97 1.12 12.47
N GLY A 180 13.48 0.33 13.42
CA GLY A 180 14.77 0.57 14.07
C GLY A 180 14.69 1.50 15.29
N VAL A 181 13.58 2.21 15.50
CA VAL A 181 13.33 3.07 16.67
C VAL A 181 12.25 2.44 17.54
N GLU A 182 11.00 2.41 17.08
CA GLU A 182 9.89 1.89 17.86
C GLU A 182 9.64 0.40 17.65
N PHE A 183 9.86 -0.11 16.45
CA PHE A 183 9.63 -1.49 16.07
C PHE A 183 10.76 -2.03 15.17
N GLY A 184 10.77 -3.33 14.89
CA GLY A 184 11.74 -3.92 13.96
C GLY A 184 11.96 -5.41 14.17
N VAL A 185 12.80 -6.00 13.32
CA VAL A 185 13.20 -7.41 13.39
C VAL A 185 14.20 -7.59 14.55
N LEU A 186 13.90 -8.55 15.44
CA LEU A 186 14.79 -8.94 16.56
C LEU A 186 15.74 -10.06 16.14
N GLU A 187 15.18 -11.13 15.55
CA GLU A 187 15.93 -12.32 15.15
C GLU A 187 15.35 -12.88 13.85
N ARG A 188 16.22 -13.51 13.07
CA ARG A 188 15.84 -14.19 11.83
C ARG A 188 16.71 -15.43 11.64
N SER A 189 16.08 -16.56 11.37
CA SER A 189 16.75 -17.80 10.99
C SER A 189 16.06 -18.48 9.81
N LEU A 190 16.81 -19.24 9.04
CA LEU A 190 16.24 -20.01 7.94
C LEU A 190 15.48 -21.21 8.48
N ALA A 191 14.36 -21.52 7.85
CA ALA A 191 13.54 -22.69 8.11
C ALA A 191 13.18 -23.39 6.80
N VAL A 192 12.70 -24.63 6.88
CA VAL A 192 12.26 -25.38 5.70
C VAL A 192 11.01 -24.71 5.12
N GLY A 193 11.11 -24.28 3.86
CA GLY A 193 10.01 -23.60 3.16
C GLY A 193 9.83 -22.12 3.48
N GLY A 194 10.77 -21.52 4.24
CA GLY A 194 10.69 -20.12 4.63
C GLY A 194 11.74 -19.72 5.66
N GLN A 195 11.34 -18.89 6.60
CA GLN A 195 12.19 -18.42 7.70
C GLN A 195 11.37 -18.23 8.99
N GLN A 196 12.03 -18.34 10.12
CA GLN A 196 11.50 -17.88 11.41
C GLN A 196 11.97 -16.46 11.67
N VAL A 197 11.06 -15.62 12.12
CA VAL A 197 11.31 -14.21 12.39
C VAL A 197 10.72 -13.85 13.75
N SER A 198 11.50 -13.19 14.59
CA SER A 198 10.99 -12.55 15.81
C SER A 198 10.97 -11.04 15.59
N VAL A 199 9.85 -10.42 15.89
CA VAL A 199 9.58 -8.99 15.65
C VAL A 199 9.25 -8.31 16.97
N ARG A 200 9.85 -7.16 17.23
CA ARG A 200 9.34 -6.18 18.19
C ARG A 200 8.31 -5.33 17.47
N GLY A 201 7.03 -5.47 17.80
CA GLY A 201 5.96 -4.58 17.40
C GLY A 201 5.90 -3.32 18.26
N LEU A 202 4.82 -2.55 18.16
CA LEU A 202 4.58 -1.38 18.98
C LEU A 202 4.03 -1.77 20.36
N ALA A 203 3.13 -2.76 20.41
CA ALA A 203 2.48 -3.21 21.64
C ALA A 203 3.21 -4.41 22.28
N ALA A 204 3.81 -5.32 21.49
CA ALA A 204 4.38 -6.56 21.99
C ALA A 204 5.59 -7.06 21.17
N GLU A 205 6.29 -8.08 21.72
CA GLU A 205 7.23 -8.90 20.95
C GLU A 205 6.53 -10.15 20.45
N TYR A 206 6.67 -10.43 19.16
CA TYR A 206 6.16 -11.62 18.48
C TYR A 206 7.34 -12.52 18.13
N ARG A 207 7.41 -13.68 18.78
CA ARG A 207 8.55 -14.57 18.63
C ARG A 207 8.21 -15.76 17.74
N ASP A 208 9.23 -16.23 17.01
CA ASP A 208 9.20 -17.45 16.20
C ASP A 208 8.07 -17.49 15.16
N LEU A 209 7.72 -16.34 14.59
CA LEU A 209 6.76 -16.26 13.50
C LEU A 209 7.32 -16.99 12.26
N PHE A 210 6.57 -17.94 11.72
CA PHE A 210 6.95 -18.58 10.48
C PHE A 210 6.50 -17.72 9.28
N LEU A 211 7.48 -17.28 8.48
CA LEU A 211 7.25 -16.52 7.26
C LEU A 211 7.59 -17.41 6.05
N PRO A 212 6.60 -17.81 5.20
CA PRO A 212 6.85 -18.66 4.03
C PRO A 212 7.44 -17.88 2.85
N LEU A 213 8.29 -16.92 3.15
CA LEU A 213 9.04 -16.09 2.22
C LEU A 213 10.48 -16.02 2.69
N LEU A 214 11.42 -15.97 1.76
CA LEU A 214 12.86 -15.92 2.07
C LEU A 214 13.40 -14.50 1.90
N GLY A 215 14.44 -14.18 2.64
CA GLY A 215 15.21 -12.95 2.54
C GLY A 215 14.93 -11.95 3.67
N GLU A 216 15.95 -11.16 3.97
CA GLU A 216 15.94 -10.17 5.04
C GLU A 216 14.85 -9.09 4.82
N ARG A 217 14.72 -8.61 3.59
CA ARG A 217 13.69 -7.62 3.25
C ARG A 217 12.27 -8.11 3.51
N GLN A 218 12.00 -9.40 3.39
CA GLN A 218 10.68 -9.94 3.73
C GLN A 218 10.43 -9.96 5.22
N ALA A 219 11.48 -10.17 6.05
CA ALA A 219 11.37 -10.04 7.50
C ALA A 219 11.13 -8.58 7.92
N GLN A 220 11.79 -7.61 7.26
CA GLN A 220 11.54 -6.18 7.45
C GLN A 220 10.10 -5.81 7.05
N ASN A 221 9.62 -6.26 5.90
CA ASN A 221 8.22 -6.06 5.48
C ASN A 221 7.22 -6.64 6.50
N LEU A 222 7.55 -7.78 7.12
CA LEU A 222 6.74 -8.35 8.20
C LEU A 222 6.72 -7.44 9.43
N ALA A 223 7.87 -6.88 9.83
CA ALA A 223 7.93 -5.96 10.96
C ALA A 223 7.09 -4.70 10.72
N VAL A 224 7.15 -4.15 9.50
CA VAL A 224 6.30 -3.01 9.09
C VAL A 224 4.82 -3.39 9.12
N ALA A 225 4.46 -4.57 8.59
CA ALA A 225 3.06 -5.03 8.60
C ALA A 225 2.52 -5.29 10.02
N VAL A 226 3.36 -5.75 10.95
CA VAL A 226 2.97 -5.90 12.36
C VAL A 226 2.72 -4.53 12.99
N ALA A 227 3.61 -3.55 12.77
CA ALA A 227 3.47 -2.21 13.33
C ALA A 227 2.27 -1.44 12.75
N ASP A 228 1.88 -1.70 11.51
CA ASP A 228 0.70 -1.13 10.86
C ASP A 228 -0.62 -1.59 11.52
N LEU A 229 -0.62 -2.78 12.09
CA LEU A 229 -1.80 -3.44 12.66
C LEU A 229 -2.00 -3.19 14.17
N GLU A 230 -1.05 -2.54 14.82
CA GLU A 230 -1.06 -2.18 16.25
C GLU A 230 -1.37 -0.70 16.49
#